data_f6e1e0eb537356765d2fd2f880b3b253
#
_entry.id   f6e1e0eb537356765d2fd2f880b3b253
#
_cell.length_a   1.000
_cell.length_b   1.000
_cell.length_c   1.000
_cell.angle_alpha   90.00
_cell.angle_beta   90.00
_cell.angle_gamma   90.00
#
_symmetry.space_group_name_H-M   'P 1'
#
loop_
_entity.id
_entity.type
_entity.pdbx_description
1 polymer ?
#
loop_
_entity_poly.entity_id
_entity_poly.type
_entity_poly.pdbx_seq_one_letter_code
_entity_poly.pdbx_strand_id
1 'polypeptide(L)'
;MTPSRVLSLIDEPEPGPGPKHETDSEPDLTPLPATAAATDHQLQGSGEITVSAEPAAVWNALLDPDVLRAAMPGCDAVTRIHETLFEARAELGAGPVKGRFDVKVTVSDLQEPTGLTLNGSGSGPLGTGAGTGWVKLTPHANGARIHYRYAVGVGGKVAAVGARMLDGAARLVLGQFFNAFAKSFSDDEPPSWW
;
A
#
# COMPACT_ATOMS: atom_id res chain seq x y z
N MET A 1 -21.65 -73.24 31.94
CA MET A 1 -22.75 -73.02 31.01
C MET A 1 -23.33 -71.67 31.30
N THR A 2 -22.75 -70.69 30.72
CA THR A 2 -23.18 -69.31 30.89
C THR A 2 -22.96 -68.58 29.59
N PRO A 3 -23.86 -67.88 29.05
CA PRO A 3 -23.55 -66.85 28.08
C PRO A 3 -23.53 -65.48 28.73
N SER A 4 -22.43 -64.81 28.65
CA SER A 4 -22.25 -63.43 28.99
C SER A 4 -23.03 -62.51 28.09
N ARG A 5 -23.73 -61.62 28.68
CA ARG A 5 -24.51 -60.58 28.06
C ARG A 5 -23.63 -59.35 27.84
N VAL A 6 -23.33 -59.03 26.60
CA VAL A 6 -22.60 -57.81 26.22
C VAL A 6 -23.61 -56.65 26.24
N LEU A 7 -23.37 -55.69 27.09
CA LEU A 7 -24.14 -54.44 27.12
C LEU A 7 -23.64 -53.53 25.97
N SER A 8 -24.52 -53.18 25.09
CA SER A 8 -24.24 -52.16 24.08
C SER A 8 -24.14 -50.79 24.75
N LEU A 9 -22.97 -50.21 24.61
CA LEU A 9 -22.73 -48.81 24.96
C LEU A 9 -23.39 -47.95 23.87
N ILE A 10 -24.30 -47.10 24.25
CA ILE A 10 -24.94 -46.12 23.39
C ILE A 10 -23.93 -45.02 23.15
N ASP A 11 -23.58 -44.84 21.90
CA ASP A 11 -22.76 -43.77 21.41
C ASP A 11 -23.59 -42.47 21.45
N GLU A 12 -23.27 -41.57 22.39
CA GLU A 12 -23.81 -40.23 22.40
C GLU A 12 -23.10 -39.38 21.34
N PRO A 13 -23.80 -38.67 20.48
CA PRO A 13 -23.17 -37.76 19.52
C PRO A 13 -22.62 -36.56 20.28
N GLU A 14 -21.31 -36.35 20.21
CA GLU A 14 -20.65 -35.15 20.68
C GLU A 14 -21.25 -33.91 20.00
N PRO A 15 -21.45 -32.80 20.73
CA PRO A 15 -21.87 -31.53 20.16
C PRO A 15 -20.77 -31.01 19.26
N GLY A 16 -21.05 -30.87 17.99
CA GLY A 16 -20.17 -30.28 16.99
C GLY A 16 -19.65 -28.90 17.42
N PRO A 17 -18.43 -28.55 17.02
CA PRO A 17 -17.85 -27.26 17.35
C PRO A 17 -18.73 -26.14 16.77
N GLY A 18 -19.11 -25.22 17.65
CA GLY A 18 -19.84 -24.00 17.31
C GLY A 18 -19.10 -23.14 16.27
N PRO A 19 -19.80 -22.20 15.66
CA PRO A 19 -19.22 -21.37 14.61
C PRO A 19 -17.98 -20.66 15.13
N LYS A 20 -16.86 -20.99 14.54
CA LYS A 20 -15.61 -20.26 14.78
C LYS A 20 -15.87 -18.83 14.33
N HIS A 21 -15.76 -17.90 15.26
CA HIS A 21 -15.55 -16.50 14.95
C HIS A 21 -14.44 -16.44 13.90
N GLU A 22 -14.77 -16.01 12.71
CA GLU A 22 -13.79 -15.51 11.78
C GLU A 22 -13.17 -14.28 12.43
N THR A 23 -12.10 -14.53 13.13
CA THR A 23 -11.15 -13.51 13.51
C THR A 23 -10.68 -12.91 12.22
N ASP A 24 -11.03 -11.66 12.03
CA ASP A 24 -10.49 -10.77 11.00
C ASP A 24 -8.97 -10.89 11.08
N SER A 25 -8.41 -11.78 10.27
CA SER A 25 -6.98 -12.01 10.23
C SER A 25 -6.37 -10.79 9.59
N GLU A 26 -5.86 -9.90 10.42
CA GLU A 26 -4.88 -8.91 9.96
C GLU A 26 -3.84 -9.67 9.15
N PRO A 27 -3.53 -9.22 7.91
CA PRO A 27 -2.53 -9.89 7.10
C PRO A 27 -1.22 -9.89 7.88
N ASP A 28 -0.68 -11.07 8.10
CA ASP A 28 0.64 -11.30 8.71
C ASP A 28 1.70 -10.58 7.88
N LEU A 29 2.10 -9.42 8.34
CA LEU A 29 3.07 -8.55 7.70
C LEU A 29 4.44 -8.87 8.29
N THR A 30 4.91 -10.07 7.97
CA THR A 30 6.31 -10.41 8.20
C THR A 30 7.18 -9.37 7.49
N PRO A 31 8.08 -8.67 8.19
CA PRO A 31 8.96 -7.71 7.56
C PRO A 31 9.84 -8.42 6.54
N LEU A 32 9.70 -8.06 5.27
CA LEU A 32 10.65 -8.47 4.25
C LEU A 32 12.05 -7.93 4.63
N PRO A 33 13.12 -8.70 4.40
CA PRO A 33 14.47 -8.24 4.64
C PRO A 33 14.70 -7.00 3.76
N ALA A 34 14.88 -5.86 4.40
CA ALA A 34 15.33 -4.65 3.75
C ALA A 34 16.65 -4.98 3.04
N THR A 35 16.64 -4.94 1.71
CA THR A 35 17.87 -5.04 0.92
C THR A 35 18.76 -3.93 1.42
N ALA A 36 19.91 -4.31 1.98
CA ALA A 36 20.79 -3.46 2.76
C ALA A 36 21.44 -2.34 1.93
N ALA A 37 20.70 -1.29 1.69
CA ALA A 37 21.28 0.04 1.59
C ALA A 37 21.48 0.52 3.03
N ALA A 38 22.62 1.11 3.35
CA ALA A 38 22.89 1.65 4.67
C ALA A 38 21.77 2.61 5.05
N THR A 39 20.90 2.17 5.97
CA THR A 39 19.67 2.87 6.33
C THR A 39 19.94 3.60 7.63
N ASP A 40 20.03 4.92 7.57
CA ASP A 40 20.25 5.74 8.76
C ASP A 40 18.95 5.96 9.54
N HIS A 41 17.81 5.96 8.84
CA HIS A 41 16.48 6.08 9.45
C HIS A 41 15.46 5.17 8.75
N GLN A 42 14.55 4.62 9.54
CA GLN A 42 13.41 3.86 9.06
C GLN A 42 12.11 4.63 9.31
N LEU A 43 11.34 4.79 8.25
CA LEU A 43 10.02 5.41 8.24
C LEU A 43 8.98 4.32 8.04
N GLN A 44 7.90 4.39 8.79
CA GLN A 44 6.78 3.48 8.60
C GLN A 44 5.46 4.18 8.94
N GLY A 45 4.41 3.75 8.30
CA GLY A 45 3.10 4.31 8.55
C GLY A 45 2.01 3.56 7.82
N SER A 46 0.79 3.92 8.16
CA SER A 46 -0.41 3.37 7.55
C SER A 46 -1.50 4.42 7.52
N GLY A 47 -2.49 4.20 6.68
CA GLY A 47 -3.68 5.03 6.60
C GLY A 47 -4.74 4.42 5.72
N GLU A 48 -5.87 5.13 5.65
CA GLU A 48 -6.96 4.77 4.77
C GLU A 48 -7.54 6.02 4.11
N ILE A 49 -8.11 5.83 2.93
CA ILE A 49 -8.83 6.87 2.19
C ILE A 49 -9.99 6.25 1.44
N THR A 50 -11.10 6.99 1.35
CA THR A 50 -12.25 6.61 0.53
C THR A 50 -12.22 7.38 -0.79
N VAL A 51 -12.47 6.67 -1.88
CA VAL A 51 -12.50 7.19 -3.25
C VAL A 51 -13.87 6.90 -3.84
N SER A 52 -14.46 7.88 -4.53
CA SER A 52 -15.79 7.78 -5.16
C SER A 52 -15.74 7.02 -6.50
N ALA A 53 -15.08 5.86 -6.52
CA ALA A 53 -14.99 4.98 -7.68
C ALA A 53 -14.96 3.52 -7.23
N GLU A 54 -15.42 2.62 -8.08
CA GLU A 54 -15.41 1.19 -7.78
C GLU A 54 -13.98 0.64 -7.65
N PRO A 55 -13.77 -0.44 -6.89
CA PRO A 55 -12.44 -1.04 -6.68
C PRO A 55 -11.70 -1.34 -7.98
N ALA A 56 -12.37 -1.78 -9.04
CA ALA A 56 -11.76 -2.07 -10.33
C ALA A 56 -11.22 -0.80 -11.02
N ALA A 57 -11.95 0.32 -10.94
CA ALA A 57 -11.50 1.59 -11.49
C ALA A 57 -10.29 2.14 -10.72
N VAL A 58 -10.33 2.04 -9.39
CA VAL A 58 -9.21 2.42 -8.51
C VAL A 58 -7.98 1.55 -8.78
N TRP A 59 -8.16 0.25 -8.97
CA TRP A 59 -7.11 -0.69 -9.34
C TRP A 59 -6.38 -0.26 -10.62
N ASN A 60 -7.14 -0.01 -11.69
CA ASN A 60 -6.58 0.42 -12.97
C ASN A 60 -5.80 1.73 -12.83
N ALA A 61 -6.34 2.70 -12.09
CA ALA A 61 -5.70 3.98 -11.87
C ALA A 61 -4.40 3.88 -11.05
N LEU A 62 -4.32 2.95 -10.08
CA LEU A 62 -3.09 2.68 -9.32
C LEU A 62 -1.96 2.09 -10.17
N LEU A 63 -2.28 1.58 -11.34
CA LEU A 63 -1.32 1.02 -12.31
C LEU A 63 -1.17 1.88 -13.56
N ASP A 64 -1.81 3.04 -13.62
CA ASP A 64 -1.74 3.97 -14.74
C ASP A 64 -0.64 5.02 -14.53
N PRO A 65 0.39 5.08 -15.39
CA PRO A 65 1.50 6.03 -15.25
C PRO A 65 1.07 7.50 -15.28
N ASP A 66 0.06 7.85 -16.08
CA ASP A 66 -0.38 9.24 -16.21
C ASP A 66 -1.15 9.70 -14.98
N VAL A 67 -2.00 8.84 -14.42
CA VAL A 67 -2.69 9.09 -13.15
C VAL A 67 -1.69 9.22 -12.01
N LEU A 68 -0.73 8.31 -11.93
CA LEU A 68 0.33 8.34 -10.90
C LEU A 68 1.17 9.61 -11.00
N ARG A 69 1.56 10.01 -12.22
CA ARG A 69 2.32 11.24 -12.46
C ARG A 69 1.55 12.48 -12.02
N ALA A 70 0.27 12.55 -12.37
CA ALA A 70 -0.59 13.68 -12.02
C ALA A 70 -0.85 13.77 -10.51
N ALA A 71 -0.96 12.63 -9.83
CA ALA A 71 -1.23 12.58 -8.39
C ALA A 71 0.03 12.80 -7.52
N MET A 72 1.22 12.46 -8.01
CA MET A 72 2.46 12.55 -7.25
C MET A 72 3.01 13.97 -7.23
N PRO A 73 3.10 14.64 -6.06
CA PRO A 73 3.64 15.99 -5.98
C PRO A 73 5.12 16.02 -6.38
N GLY A 74 5.47 16.97 -7.23
CA GLY A 74 6.86 17.13 -7.72
C GLY A 74 7.33 16.05 -8.69
N CYS A 75 6.43 15.25 -9.24
CA CYS A 75 6.77 14.22 -10.20
C CYS A 75 6.86 14.80 -11.62
N ASP A 76 8.05 14.70 -12.22
CA ASP A 76 8.30 15.15 -13.60
C ASP A 76 7.81 14.09 -14.60
N ALA A 77 8.04 12.81 -14.31
CA ALA A 77 7.71 11.71 -15.20
C ALA A 77 7.45 10.40 -14.43
N VAL A 78 6.51 9.61 -14.93
CA VAL A 78 6.33 8.20 -14.59
C VAL A 78 6.28 7.42 -15.89
N THR A 79 7.06 6.37 -16.00
CA THR A 79 7.12 5.50 -17.17
C THR A 79 6.95 4.06 -16.75
N ARG A 80 6.06 3.33 -17.40
CA ARG A 80 5.94 1.88 -17.24
C ARG A 80 6.96 1.22 -18.16
N ILE A 81 7.95 0.55 -17.59
CA ILE A 81 9.00 -0.17 -18.33
C ILE A 81 8.52 -1.58 -18.70
N HIS A 82 7.84 -2.23 -17.75
CA HIS A 82 7.20 -3.54 -17.92
C HIS A 82 5.86 -3.55 -17.17
N GLU A 83 5.11 -4.63 -17.28
CA GLU A 83 3.80 -4.77 -16.63
C GLU A 83 3.83 -4.47 -15.12
N THR A 84 4.94 -4.82 -14.48
CA THR A 84 5.13 -4.68 -13.03
C THR A 84 6.24 -3.70 -12.65
N LEU A 85 6.93 -3.06 -13.60
CA LEU A 85 8.06 -2.17 -13.34
C LEU A 85 7.77 -0.75 -13.81
N PHE A 86 7.87 0.18 -12.88
CA PHE A 86 7.72 1.62 -13.12
C PHE A 86 9.00 2.35 -12.76
N GLU A 87 9.35 3.34 -13.56
CA GLU A 87 10.38 4.31 -13.26
C GLU A 87 9.76 5.70 -13.16
N ALA A 88 10.17 6.45 -12.15
CA ALA A 88 9.70 7.81 -11.95
C ALA A 88 10.88 8.74 -11.65
N ARG A 89 10.70 10.01 -12.01
CA ARG A 89 11.59 11.09 -11.59
C ARG A 89 10.77 12.12 -10.85
N ALA A 90 11.18 12.38 -9.60
CA ALA A 90 10.44 13.30 -8.74
C ALA A 90 11.40 14.21 -7.96
N GLU A 91 10.97 15.45 -7.72
CA GLU A 91 11.59 16.32 -6.73
C GLU A 91 10.98 16.05 -5.37
N LEU A 92 11.74 15.46 -4.48
CA LEU A 92 11.32 15.13 -3.13
C LEU A 92 12.13 15.92 -2.12
N GLY A 93 11.52 16.22 -0.96
CA GLY A 93 12.23 16.95 0.06
C GLY A 93 11.51 17.04 1.39
N ALA A 94 12.30 17.44 2.41
CA ALA A 94 11.83 17.71 3.75
C ALA A 94 12.29 19.11 4.16
N GLY A 95 11.36 20.04 4.28
CA GLY A 95 11.66 21.44 4.59
C GLY A 95 12.57 22.11 3.55
N PRO A 96 13.73 22.67 3.96
CA PRO A 96 14.66 23.33 3.04
C PRO A 96 15.48 22.37 2.19
N VAL A 97 15.47 21.07 2.52
CA VAL A 97 16.24 20.05 1.82
C VAL A 97 15.38 19.43 0.74
N LYS A 98 15.67 19.76 -0.51
CA LYS A 98 14.99 19.24 -1.70
C LYS A 98 16.00 18.69 -2.69
N GLY A 99 15.61 17.66 -3.43
CA GLY A 99 16.45 17.08 -4.46
C GLY A 99 15.65 16.23 -5.42
N ARG A 100 16.19 16.06 -6.62
CA ARG A 100 15.63 15.14 -7.61
C ARG A 100 16.09 13.73 -7.31
N PHE A 101 15.14 12.82 -7.42
CA PHE A 101 15.35 11.40 -7.19
C PHE A 101 14.87 10.63 -8.41
N ASP A 102 15.65 9.67 -8.82
CA ASP A 102 15.24 8.63 -9.74
C ASP A 102 14.69 7.46 -8.90
N VAL A 103 13.48 7.06 -9.16
CA VAL A 103 12.75 6.07 -8.36
C VAL A 103 12.36 4.90 -9.26
N LYS A 104 12.56 3.69 -8.76
CA LYS A 104 12.07 2.45 -9.39
C LYS A 104 11.08 1.79 -8.44
N VAL A 105 9.95 1.37 -8.99
CA VAL A 105 8.92 0.65 -8.25
C VAL A 105 8.55 -0.62 -8.98
N THR A 106 8.68 -1.74 -8.29
CA THR A 106 8.18 -3.04 -8.77
C THR A 106 6.90 -3.38 -8.03
N VAL A 107 5.88 -3.74 -8.78
CA VAL A 107 4.60 -4.22 -8.24
C VAL A 107 4.64 -5.73 -8.15
N SER A 108 4.24 -6.29 -7.02
CA SER A 108 4.16 -7.73 -6.77
C SER A 108 2.87 -8.10 -6.02
N ASP A 109 2.65 -9.38 -5.81
CA ASP A 109 1.49 -9.92 -5.07
C ASP A 109 0.16 -9.34 -5.56
N LEU A 110 0.03 -9.21 -6.87
CA LEU A 110 -1.14 -8.67 -7.52
C LEU A 110 -2.36 -9.55 -7.26
N GLN A 111 -3.32 -9.03 -6.52
CA GLN A 111 -4.64 -9.63 -6.25
C GLN A 111 -5.72 -8.70 -6.80
N GLU A 112 -5.93 -8.73 -8.08
CA GLU A 112 -6.89 -7.87 -8.77
C GLU A 112 -8.33 -8.18 -8.33
N PRO A 113 -9.15 -7.16 -8.02
CA PRO A 113 -8.85 -5.74 -7.81
C PRO A 113 -8.65 -5.40 -6.32
N THR A 114 -8.17 -6.32 -5.48
CA THR A 114 -8.24 -6.24 -4.02
C THR A 114 -6.95 -5.80 -3.34
N GLY A 115 -5.79 -5.99 -3.96
CA GLY A 115 -4.54 -5.58 -3.33
C GLY A 115 -3.27 -5.86 -4.12
N LEU A 116 -2.20 -5.16 -3.74
CA LEU A 116 -0.88 -5.30 -4.34
C LEU A 116 0.21 -4.87 -3.36
N THR A 117 1.43 -5.31 -3.65
CA THR A 117 2.64 -4.89 -2.95
C THR A 117 3.52 -4.05 -3.88
N LEU A 118 4.06 -2.97 -3.36
CA LEU A 118 4.98 -2.05 -4.06
C LEU A 118 6.36 -2.17 -3.43
N ASN A 119 7.37 -2.53 -4.20
CA ASN A 119 8.76 -2.51 -3.75
C ASN A 119 9.48 -1.39 -4.48
N GLY A 120 9.86 -0.36 -3.74
CA GLY A 120 10.44 0.85 -4.27
C GLY A 120 11.87 1.07 -3.85
N SER A 121 12.67 1.67 -4.73
CA SER A 121 13.99 2.22 -4.40
C SER A 121 14.17 3.54 -5.12
N GLY A 122 14.88 4.46 -4.48
CA GLY A 122 15.17 5.75 -5.06
C GLY A 122 16.56 6.22 -4.71
N SER A 123 17.17 6.97 -5.62
CA SER A 123 18.49 7.56 -5.42
C SER A 123 18.55 8.98 -5.98
N GLY A 124 19.34 9.83 -5.34
CA GLY A 124 19.53 11.21 -5.75
C GLY A 124 20.71 11.87 -5.03
N PRO A 125 20.96 13.15 -5.30
CA PRO A 125 22.11 13.87 -4.73
C PRO A 125 22.11 13.98 -3.20
N LEU A 126 20.96 13.80 -2.58
CA LEU A 126 20.77 13.91 -1.14
C LEU A 126 20.77 12.56 -0.42
N GLY A 127 20.84 11.46 -1.14
CA GLY A 127 20.87 10.13 -0.53
C GLY A 127 20.04 9.10 -1.28
N THR A 128 19.70 8.05 -0.56
CA THR A 128 18.96 6.90 -1.09
C THR A 128 17.78 6.56 -0.20
N GLY A 129 16.80 5.87 -0.77
CA GLY A 129 15.70 5.29 -0.03
C GLY A 129 15.28 3.98 -0.67
N ALA A 130 14.85 3.03 0.15
CA ALA A 130 14.23 1.80 -0.34
C ALA A 130 13.18 1.31 0.65
N GLY A 131 12.13 0.68 0.14
CA GLY A 131 11.07 0.21 1.02
C GLY A 131 9.97 -0.53 0.30
N THR A 132 8.99 -0.92 1.11
CA THR A 132 7.82 -1.65 0.65
C THR A 132 6.56 -0.92 1.07
N GLY A 133 5.60 -0.89 0.17
CA GLY A 133 4.23 -0.43 0.40
C GLY A 133 3.24 -1.57 0.14
N TRP A 134 2.19 -1.63 0.95
CA TRP A 134 1.08 -2.56 0.78
C TRP A 134 -0.19 -1.77 0.58
N VAL A 135 -0.96 -2.16 -0.40
CA VAL A 135 -2.24 -1.55 -0.72
C VAL A 135 -3.32 -2.64 -0.72
N LYS A 136 -4.41 -2.38 -0.02
CA LYS A 136 -5.61 -3.21 -0.03
C LYS A 136 -6.82 -2.36 -0.39
N LEU A 137 -7.62 -2.84 -1.33
CA LEU A 137 -8.86 -2.21 -1.76
C LEU A 137 -10.04 -3.00 -1.21
N THR A 138 -11.00 -2.29 -0.63
CA THR A 138 -12.26 -2.88 -0.17
C THR A 138 -13.43 -2.07 -0.71
N PRO A 139 -14.55 -2.73 -1.09
CA PRO A 139 -15.77 -2.02 -1.46
C PRO A 139 -16.26 -1.13 -0.31
N HIS A 140 -16.77 0.03 -0.63
CA HIS A 140 -17.38 0.98 0.30
C HIS A 140 -18.71 1.48 -0.27
N ALA A 141 -19.63 1.94 0.57
CA ALA A 141 -20.98 2.35 0.16
C ALA A 141 -20.99 3.37 -0.99
N ASN A 142 -19.99 4.25 -1.06
CA ASN A 142 -19.88 5.30 -2.07
C ASN A 142 -18.63 5.11 -2.95
N GLY A 143 -18.16 3.88 -3.16
CA GLY A 143 -16.99 3.60 -3.99
C GLY A 143 -16.06 2.56 -3.41
N ALA A 144 -14.78 2.89 -3.28
CA ALA A 144 -13.75 2.02 -2.72
C ALA A 144 -13.04 2.66 -1.54
N ARG A 145 -12.58 1.84 -0.62
CA ARG A 145 -11.66 2.24 0.44
C ARG A 145 -10.30 1.65 0.15
N ILE A 146 -9.29 2.50 0.16
CA ILE A 146 -7.87 2.15 -0.01
C ILE A 146 -7.26 2.12 1.39
N HIS A 147 -6.77 0.97 1.81
CA HIS A 147 -5.92 0.84 2.99
C HIS A 147 -4.49 0.73 2.52
N TYR A 148 -3.58 1.46 3.13
CA TYR A 148 -2.18 1.40 2.78
C TYR A 148 -1.28 1.33 4.01
N ARG A 149 -0.13 0.70 3.83
CA ARG A 149 0.97 0.66 4.80
C ARG A 149 2.28 0.81 4.05
N TYR A 150 3.27 1.34 4.72
CA TYR A 150 4.62 1.44 4.16
C TYR A 150 5.70 1.29 5.23
N ALA A 151 6.84 0.78 4.79
CA ALA A 151 8.09 0.77 5.54
C ALA A 151 9.21 1.14 4.58
N VAL A 152 9.93 2.23 4.85
CA VAL A 152 10.96 2.79 3.99
C VAL A 152 12.19 3.11 4.81
N GLY A 153 13.34 2.60 4.39
CA GLY A 153 14.62 3.02 4.89
C GLY A 153 15.20 4.17 4.07
N VAL A 154 15.75 5.17 4.71
CA VAL A 154 16.42 6.30 4.06
C VAL A 154 17.84 6.47 4.60
N GLY A 155 18.76 6.84 3.71
CA GLY A 155 20.17 7.06 4.02
C GLY A 155 20.75 8.28 3.34
N GLY A 156 21.91 8.74 3.82
CA GLY A 156 22.62 9.89 3.29
C GLY A 156 22.16 11.22 3.89
N LYS A 157 22.37 12.31 3.18
CA LYS A 157 22.10 13.68 3.66
C LYS A 157 20.62 13.90 4.00
N VAL A 158 19.71 13.23 3.28
CA VAL A 158 18.28 13.32 3.56
C VAL A 158 17.93 12.74 4.94
N ALA A 159 18.63 11.72 5.39
CA ALA A 159 18.43 11.14 6.71
C ALA A 159 18.88 12.08 7.85
N ALA A 160 19.83 12.95 7.57
CA ALA A 160 20.39 13.89 8.57
C ALA A 160 19.38 14.96 9.05
N VAL A 161 18.24 15.15 8.36
CA VAL A 161 17.20 16.08 8.82
C VAL A 161 16.41 15.57 10.04
N GLY A 162 16.56 14.29 10.37
CA GLY A 162 15.97 13.65 11.54
C GLY A 162 14.57 13.05 11.31
N ALA A 163 14.27 12.01 12.08
CA ALA A 163 13.09 11.17 11.90
C ALA A 163 11.76 11.96 11.91
N ARG A 164 11.59 12.89 12.83
CA ARG A 164 10.33 13.69 12.93
C ARG A 164 10.03 14.49 11.67
N MET A 165 11.09 15.08 11.06
CA MET A 165 10.91 15.87 9.84
C MET A 165 10.61 14.96 8.65
N LEU A 166 11.28 13.81 8.58
CA LEU A 166 11.02 12.80 7.56
C LEU A 166 9.62 12.21 7.66
N ASP A 167 9.15 11.88 8.86
CA ASP A 167 7.78 11.42 9.10
C ASP A 167 6.74 12.47 8.68
N GLY A 168 6.98 13.73 9.02
CA GLY A 168 6.12 14.84 8.60
C GLY A 168 6.08 15.00 7.08
N ALA A 169 7.23 14.91 6.41
CA ALA A 169 7.33 14.97 4.96
C ALA A 169 6.63 13.79 4.28
N ALA A 170 6.82 12.57 4.79
CA ALA A 170 6.17 11.38 4.25
C ALA A 170 4.63 11.49 4.32
N ARG A 171 4.10 11.90 5.46
CA ARG A 171 2.65 12.13 5.63
C ARG A 171 2.12 13.20 4.70
N LEU A 172 2.85 14.29 4.52
CA LEU A 172 2.47 15.38 3.63
C LEU A 172 2.42 14.91 2.17
N VAL A 173 3.46 14.21 1.70
CA VAL A 173 3.53 13.68 0.33
C VAL A 173 2.41 12.68 0.07
N LEU A 174 2.18 11.73 0.98
CA LEU A 174 1.10 10.76 0.86
C LEU A 174 -0.28 11.42 0.90
N GLY A 175 -0.47 12.40 1.79
CA GLY A 175 -1.72 13.16 1.84
C GLY A 175 -2.01 13.93 0.54
N GLN A 176 -1.00 14.57 -0.04
CA GLN A 176 -1.13 15.27 -1.32
C GLN A 176 -1.40 14.27 -2.47
N PHE A 177 -0.66 13.16 -2.50
CA PHE A 177 -0.86 12.10 -3.47
C PHE A 177 -2.30 11.58 -3.45
N PHE A 178 -2.78 11.13 -2.30
CA PHE A 178 -4.11 10.55 -2.20
C PHE A 178 -5.22 11.56 -2.43
N ASN A 179 -5.03 12.83 -2.04
CA ASN A 179 -5.99 13.90 -2.35
C ASN A 179 -6.09 14.15 -3.85
N ALA A 180 -4.96 14.20 -4.56
CA ALA A 180 -4.94 14.37 -6.01
C ALA A 180 -5.48 13.12 -6.72
N PHE A 181 -5.11 11.93 -6.25
CA PHE A 181 -5.60 10.65 -6.75
C PHE A 181 -7.12 10.52 -6.60
N ALA A 182 -7.68 10.88 -5.44
CA ALA A 182 -9.13 10.84 -5.23
C ALA A 182 -9.87 11.84 -6.14
N LYS A 183 -9.29 13.00 -6.39
CA LYS A 183 -9.87 14.01 -7.30
C LYS A 183 -9.95 13.53 -8.73
N SER A 184 -9.04 12.69 -9.21
CA SER A 184 -9.10 12.16 -10.57
C SER A 184 -10.36 11.33 -10.88
N PHE A 185 -11.11 10.93 -9.84
CA PHE A 185 -12.41 10.25 -9.98
C PHE A 185 -13.60 11.17 -9.75
N SER A 186 -13.38 12.40 -9.31
CA SER A 186 -14.46 13.37 -9.05
C SER A 186 -14.72 14.28 -10.24
N ASP A 187 -13.76 14.42 -11.16
CA ASP A 187 -13.87 15.30 -12.33
C ASP A 187 -14.60 14.63 -13.52
N ASP A 188 -15.06 13.39 -13.36
CA ASP A 188 -15.86 12.64 -14.36
C ASP A 188 -17.38 12.88 -14.23
N GLU A 189 -17.80 13.90 -13.49
CA GLU A 189 -19.21 14.30 -13.52
C GLU A 189 -19.46 15.04 -14.85
N PRO A 190 -20.30 14.49 -15.75
CA PRO A 190 -20.62 15.17 -17.00
C PRO A 190 -21.23 16.54 -16.68
N PRO A 191 -20.86 17.58 -17.42
CA PRO A 191 -21.36 18.91 -17.15
C PRO A 191 -22.89 18.93 -17.13
N SER A 192 -23.47 19.39 -16.02
CA SER A 192 -24.88 19.38 -15.69
C SER A 192 -25.74 20.35 -16.54
N TRP A 193 -25.47 20.42 -17.83
CA TRP A 193 -26.23 21.27 -18.76
C TRP A 193 -26.96 20.47 -19.86
N TRP A 194 -27.57 19.35 -19.44
CA TRP A 194 -28.57 18.63 -20.19
C TRP A 194 -29.99 19.09 -19.79
#